data_0ab4a197e9b35b0404973a30918d3566
#
_entry.id   0ab4a197e9b35b0404973a30918d3566
#
_cell.length_a   1.000
_cell.length_b   1.000
_cell.length_c   1.000
_cell.angle_alpha   90.00
_cell.angle_beta   90.00
_cell.angle_gamma   90.00
#
_symmetry.space_group_name_H-M   'P 1'
#
loop_
_entity.id
_entity.type
_entity.pdbx_description
1 polymer ?
#
loop_
_entity_poly.entity_id
_entity_poly.type
_entity_poly.pdbx_seq_one_letter_code
_entity_poly.pdbx_strand_id
1 'polypeptide(L)'
;SIEKQRSIVKAYNTITDRIELKRKINDNLAAQMRAYFKEYTANNASITGKLKDYSVMQYGYIETATTEPVGPKFLRITDIAQNYIDWNGVPYCPISEENHEKYVLSEGDVVVARTGATVGYAKMVGRNIPDSVFASFLVRIRPVDDEYRYYFGLAITSAEFLNFVQTNAGGSAQPQANPPLLGEFELSIPNKQSLPEFNTKISSFLGVIESNETEISKLHEVKDTMVKMLSSR
;
A
#
# COMPACT_ATOMS: atom_id res chain seq x y z
N SER A 1 -41.14 -13.65 7.07
CA SER A 1 -41.65 -13.28 8.37
C SER A 1 -40.74 -12.23 9.01
N ILE A 2 -41.25 -11.43 9.93
CA ILE A 2 -40.55 -10.37 10.64
C ILE A 2 -39.35 -10.93 11.44
N GLU A 3 -39.47 -12.12 11.97
CA GLU A 3 -38.40 -12.82 12.69
C GLU A 3 -37.21 -13.11 11.79
N LYS A 4 -37.47 -13.56 10.56
CA LYS A 4 -36.42 -13.80 9.57
C LYS A 4 -35.72 -12.50 9.18
N GLN A 5 -36.45 -11.40 9.01
CA GLN A 5 -35.87 -10.09 8.73
C GLN A 5 -34.98 -9.61 9.90
N ARG A 6 -35.44 -9.74 11.15
CA ARG A 6 -34.64 -9.38 12.33
C ARG A 6 -33.36 -10.21 12.43
N SER A 7 -33.43 -11.52 12.14
CA SER A 7 -32.26 -12.40 12.13
C SER A 7 -31.23 -11.97 11.10
N ILE A 8 -31.66 -11.62 9.88
CA ILE A 8 -30.76 -11.14 8.80
C ILE A 8 -30.13 -9.80 9.19
N VAL A 9 -30.90 -8.86 9.73
CA VAL A 9 -30.37 -7.56 10.19
C VAL A 9 -29.33 -7.76 11.30
N LYS A 10 -29.60 -8.66 12.24
CA LYS A 10 -28.65 -8.99 13.30
C LYS A 10 -27.36 -9.57 12.73
N ALA A 11 -27.43 -10.50 11.79
CA ALA A 11 -26.26 -11.10 11.16
C ALA A 11 -25.47 -10.05 10.36
N TYR A 12 -26.15 -9.18 9.61
CA TYR A 12 -25.52 -8.09 8.86
C TYR A 12 -24.76 -7.11 9.78
N ASN A 13 -25.37 -6.71 10.90
CA ASN A 13 -24.73 -5.83 11.88
C ASN A 13 -23.51 -6.51 12.52
N THR A 14 -23.62 -7.79 12.90
CA THR A 14 -22.50 -8.55 13.46
C THR A 14 -21.29 -8.59 12.50
N ILE A 15 -21.54 -8.77 11.20
CA ILE A 15 -20.47 -8.75 10.19
C ILE A 15 -19.88 -7.34 10.08
N THR A 16 -20.72 -6.31 10.09
CA THR A 16 -20.27 -4.91 10.03
C THR A 16 -19.38 -4.56 11.21
N ASP A 17 -19.80 -4.89 12.42
CA ASP A 17 -19.04 -4.66 13.66
C ASP A 17 -17.69 -5.39 13.62
N ARG A 18 -17.66 -6.61 13.08
CA ARG A 18 -16.42 -7.39 12.92
C ARG A 18 -15.45 -6.75 11.94
N ILE A 19 -15.95 -6.23 10.81
CA ILE A 19 -15.12 -5.48 9.84
C ILE A 19 -14.52 -4.23 10.50
N GLU A 20 -15.34 -3.46 11.22
CA GLU A 20 -14.87 -2.26 11.91
C GLU A 20 -13.82 -2.57 12.98
N LEU A 21 -14.04 -3.63 13.77
CA LEU A 21 -13.06 -4.06 14.77
C LEU A 21 -11.73 -4.44 14.13
N LYS A 22 -11.76 -5.20 13.02
CA LYS A 22 -10.55 -5.58 12.29
C LYS A 22 -9.80 -4.38 11.72
N ARG A 23 -10.51 -3.39 11.19
CA ARG A 23 -9.91 -2.12 10.74
C ARG A 23 -9.22 -1.38 11.89
N LYS A 24 -9.87 -1.27 13.05
CA LYS A 24 -9.27 -0.66 14.25
C LYS A 24 -8.01 -1.40 14.71
N ILE A 25 -8.01 -2.73 14.64
CA ILE A 25 -6.82 -3.54 14.94
C ILE A 25 -5.70 -3.21 13.95
N ASN A 26 -5.98 -3.13 12.65
CA ASN A 26 -5.00 -2.80 11.63
C ASN A 26 -4.42 -1.38 11.82
N ASP A 27 -5.26 -0.40 12.15
CA ASP A 27 -4.83 0.96 12.44
C ASP A 27 -3.88 1.01 13.66
N ASN A 28 -4.20 0.25 14.71
CA ASN A 28 -3.34 0.11 15.89
C ASN A 28 -2.00 -0.55 15.56
N LEU A 29 -2.00 -1.62 14.77
CA LEU A 29 -0.78 -2.31 14.35
C LEU A 29 0.09 -1.38 13.48
N ALA A 30 -0.52 -0.64 12.56
CA ALA A 30 0.18 0.35 11.76
C ALA A 30 0.79 1.48 12.63
N ALA A 31 0.10 1.92 13.68
CA ALA A 31 0.63 2.89 14.63
C ALA A 31 1.82 2.31 15.43
N GLN A 32 1.74 1.05 15.87
CA GLN A 32 2.82 0.36 16.55
C GLN A 32 4.05 0.18 15.64
N MET A 33 3.84 -0.17 14.36
CA MET A 33 4.95 -0.26 13.38
C MET A 33 5.65 1.08 13.22
N ARG A 34 4.91 2.19 13.10
CA ARG A 34 5.50 3.54 13.01
C ARG A 34 6.27 3.94 14.27
N ALA A 35 5.73 3.62 15.45
CA ALA A 35 6.42 3.89 16.72
C ALA A 35 7.72 3.08 16.83
N TYR A 36 7.67 1.79 16.51
CA TYR A 36 8.83 0.92 16.48
C TYR A 36 9.87 1.37 15.45
N PHE A 37 9.46 1.75 14.25
CA PHE A 37 10.35 2.31 13.23
C PHE A 37 11.10 3.55 13.73
N LYS A 38 10.38 4.48 14.37
CA LYS A 38 10.96 5.71 14.93
C LYS A 38 12.00 5.41 16.03
N GLU A 39 11.66 4.52 16.95
CA GLU A 39 12.58 4.08 18.02
C GLU A 39 13.80 3.35 17.43
N TYR A 40 13.56 2.42 16.50
CA TYR A 40 14.63 1.68 15.84
C TYR A 40 15.60 2.60 15.10
N THR A 41 15.06 3.57 14.33
CA THR A 41 15.88 4.54 13.60
C THR A 41 16.73 5.38 14.56
N ALA A 42 16.16 5.86 15.67
CA ALA A 42 16.90 6.64 16.66
C ALA A 42 18.08 5.88 17.28
N ASN A 43 17.96 4.57 17.43
CA ASN A 43 18.97 3.73 18.10
C ASN A 43 19.97 3.10 17.13
N ASN A 44 19.66 2.94 15.85
CA ASN A 44 20.46 2.16 14.89
C ASN A 44 20.91 2.95 13.66
N ALA A 45 20.54 4.24 13.53
CA ALA A 45 21.01 5.07 12.43
C ALA A 45 22.52 5.22 12.48
N SER A 46 23.21 4.90 11.39
CA SER A 46 24.66 4.98 11.29
C SER A 46 25.14 6.09 10.38
N ILE A 47 24.41 6.36 9.32
CA ILE A 47 24.72 7.41 8.34
C ILE A 47 23.42 8.09 7.87
N THR A 48 23.55 9.29 7.31
CA THR A 48 22.47 9.93 6.54
C THR A 48 22.78 9.78 5.06
N GLY A 49 21.77 9.42 4.28
CA GLY A 49 21.90 9.23 2.84
C GLY A 49 20.67 9.71 2.08
N LYS A 50 20.79 9.87 0.77
CA LYS A 50 19.67 10.22 -0.10
C LYS A 50 19.02 8.96 -0.67
N LEU A 51 17.70 8.98 -0.78
CA LEU A 51 16.92 7.82 -1.23
C LEU A 51 17.38 7.29 -2.60
N LYS A 52 17.82 8.17 -3.52
CA LYS A 52 18.37 7.78 -4.84
C LYS A 52 19.60 6.89 -4.78
N ASP A 53 20.38 6.97 -3.71
CA ASP A 53 21.64 6.23 -3.58
C ASP A 53 21.38 4.76 -3.14
N TYR A 54 20.16 4.47 -2.66
CA TYR A 54 19.78 3.18 -2.08
C TYR A 54 18.58 2.53 -2.75
N SER A 55 18.00 3.17 -3.78
CA SER A 55 16.79 2.65 -4.42
C SER A 55 16.78 2.91 -5.93
N VAL A 56 16.02 2.07 -6.63
CA VAL A 56 15.65 2.27 -8.03
C VAL A 56 14.24 2.83 -8.08
N MET A 57 14.04 3.86 -8.90
CA MET A 57 12.75 4.52 -9.07
C MET A 57 12.29 4.37 -10.53
N GLN A 58 11.01 4.06 -10.70
CA GLN A 58 10.43 3.82 -12.02
C GLN A 58 9.02 4.39 -12.09
N TYR A 59 8.73 5.09 -13.19
CA TYR A 59 7.35 5.44 -13.54
C TYR A 59 6.54 4.20 -13.89
N GLY A 60 5.25 4.21 -13.60
CA GLY A 60 4.35 3.13 -13.95
C GLY A 60 4.02 3.07 -15.44
N TYR A 61 3.33 2.00 -15.80
CA TYR A 61 2.94 1.69 -17.18
C TYR A 61 1.83 2.63 -17.67
N ILE A 62 1.89 2.99 -18.94
CA ILE A 62 0.89 3.84 -19.59
C ILE A 62 -0.06 2.93 -20.36
N GLU A 63 -1.24 2.71 -19.81
CA GLU A 63 -2.28 1.91 -20.43
C GLU A 63 -3.66 2.31 -19.88
N THR A 64 -4.71 1.89 -20.54
CA THR A 64 -6.09 2.04 -20.12
C THR A 64 -6.52 0.86 -19.26
N ALA A 65 -7.01 1.15 -18.05
CA ALA A 65 -7.56 0.13 -17.16
C ALA A 65 -8.86 -0.47 -17.73
N THR A 66 -9.06 -1.77 -17.53
CA THR A 66 -10.29 -2.47 -17.93
C THR A 66 -10.86 -3.29 -16.78
N THR A 67 -12.18 -3.50 -16.78
CA THR A 67 -12.85 -4.43 -15.85
C THR A 67 -12.75 -5.89 -16.29
N GLU A 68 -12.40 -6.13 -17.56
CA GLU A 68 -12.21 -7.47 -18.09
C GLU A 68 -10.88 -8.08 -17.56
N PRO A 69 -10.87 -9.36 -17.11
CA PRO A 69 -9.70 -10.00 -16.54
C PRO A 69 -8.71 -10.46 -17.63
N VAL A 70 -8.16 -9.51 -18.37
CA VAL A 70 -7.27 -9.74 -19.54
C VAL A 70 -5.77 -9.73 -19.19
N GLY A 71 -5.41 -9.60 -17.92
CA GLY A 71 -4.02 -9.53 -17.46
C GLY A 71 -3.93 -9.29 -15.95
N PRO A 72 -2.79 -8.79 -15.44
CA PRO A 72 -2.59 -8.50 -14.03
C PRO A 72 -3.50 -7.38 -13.53
N LYS A 73 -3.61 -7.23 -12.22
CA LYS A 73 -4.24 -6.07 -11.60
C LYS A 73 -3.45 -4.79 -11.91
N PHE A 74 -4.14 -3.70 -12.17
CA PHE A 74 -3.56 -2.41 -12.54
C PHE A 74 -3.73 -1.38 -11.44
N LEU A 75 -2.76 -1.32 -10.53
CA LEU A 75 -2.80 -0.42 -9.38
C LEU A 75 -2.71 1.05 -9.82
N ARG A 76 -3.71 1.84 -9.44
CA ARG A 76 -3.83 3.26 -9.82
C ARG A 76 -3.66 4.17 -8.62
N ILE A 77 -3.47 5.46 -8.90
CA ILE A 77 -3.38 6.52 -7.89
C ILE A 77 -4.63 6.58 -7.00
N THR A 78 -5.81 6.27 -7.54
CA THR A 78 -7.08 6.23 -6.79
C THR A 78 -7.14 5.07 -5.82
N ASP A 79 -6.47 3.96 -6.13
CA ASP A 79 -6.52 2.74 -5.33
C ASP A 79 -5.62 2.84 -4.10
N ILE A 80 -4.57 3.68 -4.14
CA ILE A 80 -3.67 3.93 -3.00
C ILE A 80 -4.09 5.10 -2.09
N ALA A 81 -5.13 5.84 -2.48
CA ALA A 81 -5.62 6.98 -1.71
C ALA A 81 -6.30 6.57 -0.38
N GLN A 82 -6.70 5.31 -0.25
CA GLN A 82 -7.33 4.75 0.94
C GLN A 82 -6.29 4.16 1.91
N ASN A 83 -6.71 3.91 3.16
CA ASN A 83 -5.84 3.28 4.17
C ASN A 83 -5.36 1.87 3.79
N TYR A 84 -6.13 1.15 2.97
CA TYR A 84 -5.79 -0.18 2.44
C TYR A 84 -6.10 -0.24 0.94
N ILE A 85 -5.47 -1.17 0.23
CA ILE A 85 -5.75 -1.42 -1.19
C ILE A 85 -6.83 -2.51 -1.25
N ASP A 86 -8.00 -2.15 -1.78
CA ASP A 86 -9.04 -3.13 -2.11
C ASP A 86 -8.72 -3.79 -3.45
N TRP A 87 -7.96 -4.86 -3.41
CA TRP A 87 -7.53 -5.59 -4.61
C TRP A 87 -8.69 -6.15 -5.45
N ASN A 88 -9.87 -6.37 -4.85
CA ASN A 88 -11.06 -6.79 -5.62
C ASN A 88 -11.54 -5.66 -6.52
N GLY A 89 -11.48 -4.42 -6.05
CA GLY A 89 -11.86 -3.23 -6.80
C GLY A 89 -10.79 -2.72 -7.79
N VAL A 90 -9.53 -3.18 -7.68
CA VAL A 90 -8.47 -2.81 -8.64
C VAL A 90 -8.77 -3.44 -10.00
N PRO A 91 -8.82 -2.66 -11.10
CA PRO A 91 -9.07 -3.16 -12.45
C PRO A 91 -7.89 -3.98 -13.00
N TYR A 92 -7.97 -4.38 -14.24
CA TYR A 92 -6.95 -5.15 -14.95
C TYR A 92 -6.24 -4.31 -16.01
N CYS A 93 -5.06 -4.77 -16.44
CA CYS A 93 -4.23 -4.15 -17.46
C CYS A 93 -3.95 -5.12 -18.60
N PRO A 94 -4.33 -4.79 -19.85
CA PRO A 94 -3.82 -5.50 -21.01
C PRO A 94 -2.34 -5.13 -21.20
N ILE A 95 -1.44 -6.07 -20.98
CA ILE A 95 -0.01 -5.84 -20.99
C ILE A 95 0.71 -7.02 -21.64
N SER A 96 1.78 -6.75 -22.42
CA SER A 96 2.64 -7.79 -22.96
C SER A 96 3.52 -8.41 -21.87
N GLU A 97 3.97 -9.65 -22.07
CA GLU A 97 4.83 -10.37 -21.12
C GLU A 97 6.11 -9.58 -20.81
N GLU A 98 6.78 -9.02 -21.82
CA GLU A 98 7.96 -8.19 -21.65
C GLU A 98 7.71 -6.97 -20.74
N ASN A 99 6.58 -6.28 -20.93
CA ASN A 99 6.21 -5.16 -20.07
C ASN A 99 5.75 -5.62 -18.70
N HIS A 100 5.08 -6.77 -18.60
CA HIS A 100 4.70 -7.33 -17.31
C HIS A 100 5.91 -7.53 -16.40
N GLU A 101 6.95 -8.21 -16.86
CA GLU A 101 8.21 -8.41 -16.10
C GLU A 101 8.82 -7.09 -15.62
N LYS A 102 8.70 -6.03 -16.40
CA LYS A 102 9.25 -4.71 -16.12
C LYS A 102 8.45 -3.94 -15.07
N TYR A 103 7.13 -4.11 -15.06
CA TYR A 103 6.22 -3.33 -14.23
C TYR A 103 5.59 -4.14 -13.09
N VAL A 104 5.89 -5.43 -12.95
CA VAL A 104 5.35 -6.26 -11.86
C VAL A 104 5.76 -5.71 -10.50
N LEU A 105 4.77 -5.66 -9.60
CA LEU A 105 4.97 -5.28 -8.20
C LEU A 105 5.42 -6.49 -7.38
N SER A 106 6.31 -6.23 -6.44
CA SER A 106 6.84 -7.22 -5.51
C SER A 106 6.68 -6.74 -4.06
N GLU A 107 6.72 -7.66 -3.12
CA GLU A 107 6.74 -7.34 -1.70
C GLU A 107 7.84 -6.34 -1.37
N GLY A 108 7.48 -5.31 -0.61
CA GLY A 108 8.40 -4.25 -0.20
C GLY A 108 8.60 -3.13 -1.21
N ASP A 109 8.09 -3.24 -2.44
CA ASP A 109 7.99 -2.07 -3.31
C ASP A 109 7.16 -0.97 -2.63
N VAL A 110 7.52 0.27 -2.87
CA VAL A 110 6.68 1.40 -2.46
C VAL A 110 6.19 2.13 -3.69
N VAL A 111 4.89 2.30 -3.81
CA VAL A 111 4.28 3.10 -4.87
C VAL A 111 3.90 4.47 -4.33
N VAL A 112 4.30 5.52 -5.03
CA VAL A 112 4.08 6.92 -4.63
C VAL A 112 3.23 7.64 -5.67
N ALA A 113 2.18 8.31 -5.24
CA ALA A 113 1.35 9.16 -6.09
C ALA A 113 2.16 10.37 -6.58
N ARG A 114 2.29 10.51 -7.92
CA ARG A 114 3.14 11.56 -8.48
C ARG A 114 2.44 12.87 -8.82
N THR A 115 1.10 12.89 -8.87
CA THR A 115 0.32 14.05 -9.34
C THR A 115 -0.97 14.22 -8.56
N GLY A 116 -1.59 15.40 -8.69
CA GLY A 116 -2.92 15.69 -8.16
C GLY A 116 -2.96 15.93 -6.66
N ALA A 117 -4.15 15.89 -6.08
CA ALA A 117 -4.39 16.18 -4.67
C ALA A 117 -3.73 15.18 -3.71
N THR A 118 -3.36 13.99 -4.21
CA THR A 118 -2.73 12.92 -3.43
C THR A 118 -1.21 12.83 -3.65
N VAL A 119 -0.60 13.87 -4.25
CA VAL A 119 0.84 13.89 -4.51
C VAL A 119 1.64 13.60 -3.23
N GLY A 120 2.57 12.66 -3.31
CA GLY A 120 3.36 12.19 -2.16
C GLY A 120 2.72 11.10 -1.32
N TYR A 121 1.43 10.77 -1.50
CA TYR A 121 0.84 9.60 -0.83
C TYR A 121 1.56 8.34 -1.30
N ALA A 122 1.93 7.52 -0.34
CA ALA A 122 2.72 6.32 -0.59
C ALA A 122 2.09 5.07 0.05
N LYS A 123 2.27 3.93 -0.61
CA LYS A 123 1.87 2.61 -0.09
C LYS A 123 2.99 1.61 -0.28
N MET A 124 3.32 0.89 0.77
CA MET A 124 4.18 -0.28 0.68
C MET A 124 3.36 -1.48 0.22
N VAL A 125 3.90 -2.22 -0.74
CA VAL A 125 3.29 -3.43 -1.30
C VAL A 125 3.52 -4.60 -0.34
N GLY A 126 2.44 -5.29 0.03
CA GLY A 126 2.46 -6.46 0.92
C GLY A 126 2.89 -7.74 0.20
N ARG A 127 2.88 -8.87 0.94
CA ARG A 127 3.31 -10.20 0.43
C ARG A 127 2.29 -10.88 -0.44
N ASN A 128 1.04 -10.88 0.01
CA ASN A 128 -0.03 -11.71 -0.57
C ASN A 128 -0.90 -10.86 -1.50
N ILE A 129 -0.26 -10.14 -2.43
CA ILE A 129 -0.98 -9.40 -3.46
C ILE A 129 -1.27 -10.30 -4.67
N PRO A 130 -2.35 -10.05 -5.40
CA PRO A 130 -2.53 -10.67 -6.70
C PRO A 130 -1.43 -10.22 -7.67
N ASP A 131 -1.23 -10.95 -8.76
CA ASP A 131 -0.37 -10.50 -9.85
C ASP A 131 -0.77 -9.09 -10.28
N SER A 132 0.16 -8.14 -10.22
CA SER A 132 -0.15 -6.71 -10.27
C SER A 132 0.96 -5.90 -10.91
N VAL A 133 0.57 -4.92 -11.73
CA VAL A 133 1.41 -3.85 -12.25
C VAL A 133 0.86 -2.50 -11.82
N PHE A 134 1.59 -1.41 -12.02
CA PHE A 134 1.19 -0.08 -11.55
C PHE A 134 1.12 0.95 -12.68
N ALA A 135 0.17 1.87 -12.56
CA ALA A 135 -0.17 2.86 -13.57
C ALA A 135 0.79 4.07 -13.54
N SER A 136 0.89 4.78 -14.65
CA SER A 136 1.83 5.89 -14.92
C SER A 136 1.73 7.09 -13.96
N PHE A 137 0.62 7.24 -13.25
CA PHE A 137 0.49 8.26 -12.20
C PHE A 137 1.10 7.86 -10.85
N LEU A 138 1.75 6.69 -10.81
CA LEU A 138 2.55 6.22 -9.69
C LEU A 138 4.03 6.16 -10.07
N VAL A 139 4.88 6.32 -9.06
CA VAL A 139 6.31 6.00 -9.11
C VAL A 139 6.55 4.84 -8.15
N ARG A 140 7.14 3.74 -8.64
CA ARG A 140 7.63 2.66 -7.79
C ARG A 140 9.02 3.01 -7.29
N ILE A 141 9.24 2.83 -6.00
CA ILE A 141 10.55 2.91 -5.35
C ILE A 141 10.85 1.51 -4.82
N ARG A 142 11.95 0.93 -5.27
CA ARG A 142 12.44 -0.40 -4.88
C ARG A 142 13.84 -0.27 -4.31
N PRO A 143 14.10 -0.74 -3.09
CA PRO A 143 15.46 -0.79 -2.55
C PRO A 143 16.41 -1.61 -3.44
N VAL A 144 17.64 -1.15 -3.57
CA VAL A 144 18.70 -1.92 -4.27
C VAL A 144 19.05 -3.19 -3.49
N ASP A 145 19.06 -3.10 -2.18
CA ASP A 145 19.27 -4.22 -1.27
C ASP A 145 17.93 -4.56 -0.58
N ASP A 146 17.43 -5.76 -0.83
CA ASP A 146 16.12 -6.23 -0.37
C ASP A 146 16.01 -6.31 1.16
N GLU A 147 17.11 -6.37 1.88
CA GLU A 147 17.08 -6.32 3.35
C GLU A 147 16.55 -4.99 3.90
N TYR A 148 16.61 -3.90 3.12
CA TYR A 148 16.06 -2.59 3.48
C TYR A 148 14.58 -2.40 3.12
N ARG A 149 13.91 -3.38 2.50
CA ARG A 149 12.53 -3.23 1.97
C ARG A 149 11.53 -2.69 2.97
N TYR A 150 11.46 -3.23 4.17
CA TYR A 150 10.54 -2.76 5.19
C TYR A 150 10.97 -1.45 5.83
N TYR A 151 12.28 -1.25 5.98
CA TYR A 151 12.80 -0.01 6.51
C TYR A 151 12.46 1.16 5.59
N PHE A 152 12.75 1.02 4.30
CA PHE A 152 12.40 2.05 3.32
C PHE A 152 10.89 2.14 3.10
N GLY A 153 10.17 1.03 3.18
CA GLY A 153 8.72 1.03 3.15
C GLY A 153 8.12 1.95 4.22
N LEU A 154 8.60 1.86 5.45
CA LEU A 154 8.14 2.71 6.55
C LEU A 154 8.66 4.14 6.46
N ALA A 155 9.89 4.35 5.99
CA ALA A 155 10.44 5.69 5.77
C ALA A 155 9.64 6.47 4.71
N ILE A 156 9.36 5.83 3.57
CA ILE A 156 8.66 6.47 2.44
C ILE A 156 7.15 6.62 2.70
N THR A 157 6.57 5.81 3.58
CA THR A 157 5.16 5.96 4.01
C THR A 157 5.01 6.85 5.25
N SER A 158 6.07 7.51 5.69
CA SER A 158 6.07 8.39 6.86
C SER A 158 5.46 9.78 6.57
N ALA A 159 5.07 10.48 7.64
CA ALA A 159 4.62 11.86 7.53
C ALA A 159 5.76 12.81 7.09
N GLU A 160 6.99 12.49 7.45
CA GLU A 160 8.19 13.23 7.08
C GLU A 160 8.41 13.21 5.57
N PHE A 161 8.30 12.04 4.95
CA PHE A 161 8.38 11.89 3.50
C PHE A 161 7.24 12.63 2.78
N LEU A 162 6.02 12.46 3.24
CA LEU A 162 4.86 13.14 2.67
C LEU A 162 5.04 14.67 2.72
N ASN A 163 5.46 15.20 3.86
CA ASN A 163 5.73 16.63 4.03
C ASN A 163 6.87 17.10 3.12
N PHE A 164 7.96 16.33 3.00
CA PHE A 164 9.05 16.61 2.08
C PHE A 164 8.55 16.74 0.64
N VAL A 165 7.75 15.77 0.18
CA VAL A 165 7.20 15.78 -1.18
C VAL A 165 6.28 16.98 -1.38
N GLN A 166 5.33 17.22 -0.49
CA GLN A 166 4.37 18.32 -0.61
C GLN A 166 5.03 19.70 -0.60
N THR A 167 6.08 19.86 0.19
CA THR A 167 6.83 21.11 0.26
C THR A 167 7.64 21.36 -1.02
N ASN A 168 8.22 20.32 -1.61
CA ASN A 168 9.15 20.45 -2.73
C ASN A 168 8.52 20.20 -4.11
N ALA A 169 7.36 19.57 -4.17
CA ALA A 169 6.62 19.37 -5.43
C ALA A 169 5.93 20.66 -5.94
N GLY A 170 5.84 21.69 -5.09
CA GLY A 170 5.25 22.99 -5.41
C GLY A 170 6.21 23.88 -6.22
N GLY A 171 5.71 24.54 -7.24
CA GLY A 171 6.46 25.45 -8.13
C GLY A 171 5.88 25.52 -9.54
N SER A 172 5.00 24.59 -9.87
CA SER A 172 4.19 24.61 -11.09
C SER A 172 2.70 24.61 -10.75
N ALA A 173 1.86 25.01 -11.71
CA ALA A 173 0.40 24.97 -11.57
C ALA A 173 -0.13 23.55 -11.23
N GLN A 174 0.70 22.53 -11.39
CA GLN A 174 0.38 21.15 -11.05
C GLN A 174 1.60 20.51 -10.33
N PRO A 175 1.53 20.31 -9.00
CA PRO A 175 2.59 19.65 -8.24
C PRO A 175 2.92 18.26 -8.81
N GLN A 176 4.22 17.95 -8.94
CA GLN A 176 4.67 16.66 -9.46
C GLN A 176 5.78 16.07 -8.60
N ALA A 177 5.56 14.86 -8.08
CA ALA A 177 6.57 14.03 -7.45
C ALA A 177 7.21 13.12 -8.51
N ASN A 178 8.34 13.56 -9.06
CA ASN A 178 9.11 12.79 -10.04
C ASN A 178 10.30 12.08 -9.37
N PRO A 179 10.89 11.04 -9.97
CA PRO A 179 12.04 10.33 -9.41
C PRO A 179 13.21 11.22 -8.97
N PRO A 180 13.63 12.27 -9.73
CA PRO A 180 14.67 13.19 -9.25
C PRO A 180 14.32 13.88 -7.94
N LEU A 181 13.08 14.37 -7.78
CA LEU A 181 12.62 14.97 -6.53
C LEU A 181 12.59 13.97 -5.39
N LEU A 182 11.92 12.82 -5.61
CA LEU A 182 11.79 11.76 -4.60
C LEU A 182 13.16 11.26 -4.13
N GLY A 183 14.12 11.18 -5.05
CA GLY A 183 15.48 10.75 -4.77
C GLY A 183 16.28 11.67 -3.85
N GLU A 184 15.90 12.94 -3.74
CA GLU A 184 16.57 13.89 -2.86
C GLU A 184 16.10 13.78 -1.38
N PHE A 185 15.11 12.96 -1.09
CA PHE A 185 14.69 12.71 0.29
C PHE A 185 15.86 12.13 1.10
N GLU A 186 16.24 12.85 2.17
CA GLU A 186 17.28 12.42 3.10
C GLU A 186 16.66 11.55 4.20
N LEU A 187 17.30 10.44 4.46
CA LEU A 187 16.88 9.53 5.52
C LEU A 187 18.09 8.93 6.25
N SER A 188 17.86 8.54 7.49
CA SER A 188 18.86 7.81 8.26
C SER A 188 18.92 6.36 7.77
N ILE A 189 20.10 5.84 7.54
CA ILE A 189 20.35 4.47 7.08
C ILE A 189 20.92 3.67 8.25
N PRO A 190 20.24 2.62 8.71
CA PRO A 190 20.77 1.75 9.78
C PRO A 190 21.85 0.82 9.25
N ASN A 191 22.67 0.29 10.17
CA ASN A 191 23.60 -0.76 9.81
C ASN A 191 22.83 -2.00 9.35
N LYS A 192 23.23 -2.56 8.20
CA LYS A 192 22.61 -3.76 7.61
C LYS A 192 22.51 -4.93 8.62
N GLN A 193 23.49 -5.09 9.47
CA GLN A 193 23.55 -6.16 10.49
C GLN A 193 22.40 -6.10 11.52
N SER A 194 21.77 -4.93 11.71
CA SER A 194 20.64 -4.79 12.63
C SER A 194 19.27 -5.05 11.96
N LEU A 195 19.20 -5.11 10.62
CA LEU A 195 17.95 -5.26 9.87
C LEU A 195 17.22 -6.60 10.04
N PRO A 196 17.89 -7.76 10.22
CA PRO A 196 17.16 -9.03 10.34
C PRO A 196 16.14 -9.06 11.48
N GLU A 197 16.50 -8.52 12.65
CA GLU A 197 15.58 -8.42 13.79
C GLU A 197 14.42 -7.45 13.48
N PHE A 198 14.74 -6.28 12.93
CA PHE A 198 13.76 -5.30 12.49
C PHE A 198 12.78 -5.91 11.48
N ASN A 199 13.29 -6.56 10.45
CA ASN A 199 12.48 -7.19 9.39
C ASN A 199 11.57 -8.28 9.96
N THR A 200 12.06 -9.11 10.88
CA THR A 200 11.26 -10.13 11.56
C THR A 200 10.08 -9.49 12.30
N LYS A 201 10.34 -8.42 13.03
CA LYS A 201 9.30 -7.70 13.80
C LYS A 201 8.26 -7.06 12.89
N ILE A 202 8.68 -6.30 11.88
CA ILE A 202 7.76 -5.65 10.92
C ILE A 202 6.95 -6.68 10.14
N SER A 203 7.60 -7.74 9.67
CA SER A 203 6.96 -8.86 8.99
C SER A 203 5.85 -9.51 9.83
N SER A 204 6.03 -9.62 11.14
CA SER A 204 4.99 -10.16 12.02
C SER A 204 3.75 -9.25 12.09
N PHE A 205 3.91 -7.93 12.16
CA PHE A 205 2.81 -6.98 12.12
C PHE A 205 2.05 -7.03 10.77
N LEU A 206 2.82 -7.01 9.67
CA LEU A 206 2.24 -7.08 8.32
C LEU A 206 1.45 -8.36 8.11
N GLY A 207 1.94 -9.51 8.57
CA GLY A 207 1.23 -10.78 8.48
C GLY A 207 -0.14 -10.78 9.17
N VAL A 208 -0.27 -10.11 10.32
CA VAL A 208 -1.56 -9.95 11.00
C VAL A 208 -2.48 -9.01 10.23
N ILE A 209 -1.97 -7.88 9.73
CA ILE A 209 -2.72 -6.92 8.92
C ILE A 209 -3.27 -7.60 7.67
N GLU A 210 -2.44 -8.32 6.91
CA GLU A 210 -2.83 -9.04 5.70
C GLU A 210 -3.88 -10.12 5.96
N SER A 211 -3.74 -10.87 7.06
CA SER A 211 -4.75 -11.84 7.49
C SER A 211 -6.09 -11.17 7.78
N ASN A 212 -6.07 -10.02 8.46
CA ASN A 212 -7.27 -9.24 8.73
C ASN A 212 -7.89 -8.68 7.44
N GLU A 213 -7.10 -8.19 6.50
CA GLU A 213 -7.59 -7.67 5.21
C GLU A 213 -8.23 -8.78 4.37
N THR A 214 -7.63 -9.97 4.35
CA THR A 214 -8.21 -11.14 3.70
C THR A 214 -9.56 -11.53 4.31
N GLU A 215 -9.69 -11.48 5.64
CA GLU A 215 -10.96 -11.75 6.31
C GLU A 215 -11.98 -10.65 6.03
N ILE A 216 -11.59 -9.36 6.05
CA ILE A 216 -12.46 -8.23 5.72
C ILE A 216 -13.03 -8.39 4.30
N SER A 217 -12.21 -8.76 3.32
CA SER A 217 -12.65 -9.01 1.95
C SER A 217 -13.74 -10.09 1.89
N LYS A 218 -13.53 -11.22 2.54
CA LYS A 218 -14.53 -12.30 2.62
C LYS A 218 -15.82 -11.87 3.32
N LEU A 219 -15.71 -11.07 4.36
CA LEU A 219 -16.88 -10.53 5.07
C LEU A 219 -17.69 -9.57 4.19
N HIS A 220 -17.04 -8.78 3.33
CA HIS A 220 -17.73 -7.96 2.34
C HIS A 220 -18.49 -8.80 1.32
N GLU A 221 -17.89 -9.88 0.79
CA GLU A 221 -18.57 -10.80 -0.14
C GLU A 221 -19.82 -11.43 0.50
N VAL A 222 -19.75 -11.83 1.77
CA VAL A 222 -20.90 -12.35 2.52
C VAL A 222 -21.99 -11.29 2.65
N LYS A 223 -21.63 -10.04 3.00
CA LYS A 223 -22.60 -8.92 3.10
C LYS A 223 -23.29 -8.69 1.76
N ASP A 224 -22.57 -8.65 0.66
CA ASP A 224 -23.13 -8.43 -0.67
C ASP A 224 -24.10 -9.55 -1.07
N THR A 225 -23.76 -10.79 -0.73
CA THR A 225 -24.63 -11.95 -0.93
C THR A 225 -25.93 -11.84 -0.12
N MET A 226 -25.84 -11.41 1.15
CA MET A 226 -27.01 -11.19 2.00
C MET A 226 -27.93 -10.10 1.44
N VAL A 227 -27.36 -8.99 0.93
CA VAL A 227 -28.13 -7.89 0.32
C VAL A 227 -28.86 -8.39 -0.95
N LYS A 228 -28.17 -9.12 -1.81
CA LYS A 228 -28.75 -9.73 -3.01
C LYS A 228 -29.94 -10.67 -2.67
N MET A 229 -29.80 -11.50 -1.62
CA MET A 229 -30.87 -12.39 -1.17
C MET A 229 -32.08 -11.63 -0.61
N LEU A 230 -31.91 -10.40 -0.12
CA LEU A 230 -33.01 -9.57 0.36
C LEU A 230 -33.72 -8.83 -0.79
N SER A 231 -32.96 -8.45 -1.83
CA SER A 231 -33.49 -7.69 -3.00
C SER A 231 -34.15 -8.57 -4.03
N SER A 232 -33.89 -9.87 -4.03
CA SER A 232 -34.46 -10.84 -5.00
C SER A 232 -35.86 -11.34 -4.64
N ARG A 233 -36.58 -10.63 -3.75
CA ARG A 233 -37.95 -10.86 -3.31
C ARG A 233 -38.78 -9.61 -3.46
#